data_895b0d31d829d42c49af6d75907fbe7d
#
_entry.id   895b0d31d829d42c49af6d75907fbe7d
#
_cell.length_a   1.000
_cell.length_b   1.000
_cell.length_c   1.000
_cell.angle_alpha   90.00
_cell.angle_beta   90.00
_cell.angle_gamma   90.00
#
_symmetry.space_group_name_H-M   'P 1'
#
loop_
_entity.id
_entity.type
_entity.pdbx_description
1 polymer ?
#
loop_
_entity_poly.entity_id
_entity_poly.type
_entity_poly.pdbx_seq_one_letter_code
_entity_poly.pdbx_strand_id
1 'polypeptide(L)'
;MLKEEGDAIEVKKVEGISGIHLNSSLPKQRLYADDKTITKEAVKCEEWKSRDMLYVIGRVTKDTVHSLFFFYGDCIFKKNEYYRDIFESVKNSLKEVEKIQQTGNEYGTIKDADELGINTDMRLRPLNSFDHPLKVFSEIVQPDKNAGFSLFTIMRSSKFKSFPTESQKLALNSGLKHKNEHIRDPDNAGKKIAVEIFSFTSS
;
A
#
# COMPACT_ATOMS: atom_id res chain seq x y z
N MET A 1 -22.36 -8.80 12.09
CA MET A 1 -21.68 -7.70 12.79
C MET A 1 -20.22 -7.73 12.33
N LEU A 2 -19.81 -6.77 11.52
CA LEU A 2 -18.39 -6.65 11.14
C LEU A 2 -17.64 -6.32 12.43
N LYS A 3 -16.59 -7.08 12.75
CA LYS A 3 -15.78 -6.81 13.95
C LYS A 3 -15.09 -5.47 13.79
N GLU A 4 -15.00 -4.70 14.88
CA GLU A 4 -14.35 -3.38 15.00
C GLU A 4 -12.84 -3.34 14.59
N GLU A 5 -12.27 -4.45 14.13
CA GLU A 5 -10.85 -4.66 13.84
C GLU A 5 -10.57 -4.99 12.35
N GLY A 6 -11.34 -4.42 11.43
CA GLY A 6 -11.08 -4.61 10.00
C GLY A 6 -9.76 -3.96 9.55
N ASP A 7 -9.18 -4.45 8.47
CA ASP A 7 -7.98 -3.86 7.85
C ASP A 7 -8.36 -2.61 7.04
N ALA A 8 -7.41 -1.69 6.88
CA ALA A 8 -7.55 -0.56 5.96
C ALA A 8 -7.14 -1.01 4.55
N ILE A 9 -7.90 -0.60 3.52
CA ILE A 9 -7.71 -1.08 2.16
C ILE A 9 -7.33 0.08 1.24
N GLU A 10 -6.21 -0.06 0.52
CA GLU A 10 -5.78 0.84 -0.56
C GLU A 10 -5.90 0.11 -1.89
N VAL A 11 -6.73 0.62 -2.80
CA VAL A 11 -6.98 0.00 -4.11
C VAL A 11 -6.29 0.79 -5.21
N LYS A 12 -5.55 0.11 -6.09
CA LYS A 12 -4.94 0.69 -7.30
C LYS A 12 -5.27 -0.13 -8.54
N LYS A 13 -5.70 0.56 -9.58
CA LYS A 13 -5.82 0.03 -10.94
C LYS A 13 -4.55 0.39 -11.72
N VAL A 14 -3.94 -0.57 -12.40
CA VAL A 14 -2.79 -0.37 -13.30
C VAL A 14 -3.00 -1.11 -14.60
N GLU A 15 -2.44 -0.61 -15.69
CA GLU A 15 -2.56 -1.27 -17.01
C GLU A 15 -1.37 -2.18 -17.30
N GLY A 16 -0.19 -1.80 -16.85
CA GLY A 16 1.07 -2.54 -17.06
C GLY A 16 1.66 -3.09 -15.76
N ILE A 17 2.94 -3.46 -15.83
CA ILE A 17 3.75 -3.92 -14.71
C ILE A 17 4.81 -2.87 -14.30
N SER A 18 4.60 -1.61 -14.64
CA SER A 18 5.43 -0.48 -14.20
C SER A 18 5.27 -0.21 -12.71
N GLY A 19 6.04 0.72 -12.19
CA GLY A 19 5.90 1.17 -10.80
C GLY A 19 4.49 1.69 -10.49
N ILE A 20 4.06 1.47 -9.28
CA ILE A 20 2.74 1.86 -8.78
C ILE A 20 2.89 3.14 -7.98
N HIS A 21 2.15 4.17 -8.37
CA HIS A 21 2.22 5.48 -7.74
C HIS A 21 1.20 5.59 -6.59
N LEU A 22 1.68 6.06 -5.44
CA LEU A 22 0.85 6.38 -4.27
C LEU A 22 0.46 7.86 -4.22
N ASN A 23 0.88 8.62 -5.23
CA ASN A 23 0.68 10.08 -5.31
C ASN A 23 1.14 10.76 -4.01
N SER A 24 0.27 11.57 -3.38
CA SER A 24 0.60 12.27 -2.13
C SER A 24 0.56 11.38 -0.88
N SER A 25 0.23 10.10 -0.99
CA SER A 25 0.23 9.16 0.14
C SER A 25 1.62 8.60 0.39
N LEU A 26 2.02 8.51 1.66
CA LEU A 26 3.22 7.76 2.04
C LEU A 26 2.92 6.26 2.03
N PRO A 27 3.90 5.39 1.71
CA PRO A 27 3.78 3.96 1.92
C PRO A 27 3.48 3.65 3.38
N LYS A 28 2.59 2.68 3.66
CA LYS A 28 2.16 2.36 5.02
C LYS A 28 2.10 0.86 5.24
N GLN A 29 2.68 0.40 6.34
CA GLN A 29 2.39 -0.94 6.87
C GLN A 29 1.07 -0.92 7.65
N ARG A 30 0.78 0.20 8.31
CA ARG A 30 -0.34 0.35 9.23
C ARG A 30 -0.91 1.76 9.14
N LEU A 31 -2.22 1.88 9.25
CA LEU A 31 -2.93 3.14 9.36
C LEU A 31 -3.23 3.42 10.83
N TYR A 32 -2.98 4.65 11.30
CA TYR A 32 -3.25 5.08 12.67
C TYR A 32 -4.38 6.12 12.66
N ALA A 33 -5.30 6.03 13.62
CA ALA A 33 -6.46 6.92 13.70
C ALA A 33 -6.09 8.40 13.94
N ASP A 34 -4.93 8.64 14.53
CA ASP A 34 -4.36 9.98 14.79
C ASP A 34 -3.49 10.50 13.64
N ASP A 35 -3.36 9.74 12.54
CA ASP A 35 -2.62 10.19 11.34
C ASP A 35 -3.34 11.40 10.72
N LYS A 36 -2.67 12.56 10.74
CA LYS A 36 -3.19 13.83 10.22
C LYS A 36 -3.51 13.78 8.71
N THR A 37 -3.07 12.75 8.02
CA THR A 37 -3.28 12.57 6.58
C THR A 37 -4.58 11.84 6.24
N ILE A 38 -5.30 11.32 7.24
CA ILE A 38 -6.61 10.65 7.03
C ILE A 38 -7.74 11.67 7.09
N THR A 39 -8.78 11.43 6.31
CA THR A 39 -10.00 12.21 6.41
C THR A 39 -10.69 11.95 7.75
N LYS A 40 -11.24 12.98 8.36
CA LYS A 40 -11.95 12.86 9.65
C LYS A 40 -13.14 11.89 9.57
N GLU A 41 -13.73 11.76 8.40
CA GLU A 41 -14.84 10.84 8.12
C GLU A 41 -14.42 9.38 8.28
N ALA A 42 -13.20 9.02 7.90
CA ALA A 42 -12.68 7.65 8.04
C ALA A 42 -12.56 7.20 9.50
N VAL A 43 -12.48 8.14 10.45
CA VAL A 43 -12.32 7.86 11.88
C VAL A 43 -13.65 7.94 12.63
N LYS A 44 -14.67 8.59 12.04
CA LYS A 44 -15.97 8.81 12.69
C LYS A 44 -16.88 7.58 12.71
N CYS A 45 -16.72 6.67 11.75
CA CYS A 45 -17.64 5.53 11.60
C CYS A 45 -17.44 4.45 12.67
N GLU A 46 -16.24 4.34 13.22
CA GLU A 46 -15.88 3.34 14.23
C GLU A 46 -14.69 3.84 15.06
N GLU A 47 -14.67 3.55 16.34
CA GLU A 47 -13.50 3.81 17.19
C GLU A 47 -12.43 2.75 16.95
N TRP A 48 -11.30 3.16 16.38
CA TRP A 48 -10.14 2.30 16.18
C TRP A 48 -8.85 3.09 16.44
N LYS A 49 -7.80 2.38 16.85
CA LYS A 49 -6.47 2.99 17.10
C LYS A 49 -5.54 2.82 15.91
N SER A 50 -5.51 1.63 15.36
CA SER A 50 -4.70 1.32 14.18
C SER A 50 -5.30 0.16 13.39
N ARG A 51 -5.03 0.13 12.08
CA ARG A 51 -5.43 -0.94 11.16
C ARG A 51 -4.26 -1.33 10.28
N ASP A 52 -4.08 -2.61 10.03
CA ASP A 52 -3.09 -3.06 9.05
C ASP A 52 -3.51 -2.61 7.66
N MET A 53 -2.53 -2.24 6.81
CA MET A 53 -2.80 -1.79 5.44
C MET A 53 -2.77 -2.97 4.48
N LEU A 54 -3.91 -3.26 3.86
CA LEU A 54 -4.07 -4.22 2.77
C LEU A 54 -4.08 -3.45 1.45
N TYR A 55 -3.13 -3.74 0.58
CA TYR A 55 -3.08 -3.19 -0.77
C TYR A 55 -3.72 -4.16 -1.75
N VAL A 56 -4.59 -3.62 -2.60
CA VAL A 56 -5.24 -4.37 -3.68
C VAL A 56 -4.82 -3.77 -5.00
N ILE A 57 -4.01 -4.50 -5.76
CA ILE A 57 -3.51 -4.04 -7.05
C ILE A 57 -4.16 -4.85 -8.16
N GLY A 58 -4.99 -4.20 -8.96
CA GLY A 58 -5.62 -4.79 -10.12
C GLY A 58 -4.93 -4.40 -11.41
N ARG A 59 -4.41 -5.39 -12.16
CA ARG A 59 -3.97 -5.16 -13.54
C ARG A 59 -5.16 -5.31 -14.47
N VAL A 60 -5.55 -4.18 -15.06
CA VAL A 60 -6.76 -4.10 -15.91
C VAL A 60 -6.35 -3.48 -17.24
N THR A 61 -6.57 -4.18 -18.34
CA THR A 61 -6.34 -3.66 -19.69
C THR A 61 -7.70 -3.60 -20.42
N LYS A 62 -8.06 -2.42 -20.91
CA LYS A 62 -9.40 -2.13 -21.38
C LYS A 62 -10.40 -2.45 -20.26
N ASP A 63 -11.35 -3.36 -20.45
CA ASP A 63 -12.35 -3.74 -19.46
C ASP A 63 -12.11 -5.13 -18.84
N THR A 64 -10.90 -5.68 -19.05
CA THR A 64 -10.54 -7.02 -18.56
C THR A 64 -9.57 -6.95 -17.41
N VAL A 65 -9.90 -7.61 -16.29
CA VAL A 65 -9.01 -7.80 -15.14
C VAL A 65 -8.14 -9.02 -15.40
N HIS A 66 -6.84 -8.83 -15.51
CA HIS A 66 -5.87 -9.91 -15.77
C HIS A 66 -5.27 -10.48 -14.49
N SER A 67 -5.10 -9.64 -13.49
CA SER A 67 -4.62 -10.12 -12.19
C SER A 67 -5.05 -9.23 -11.05
N LEU A 68 -5.22 -9.84 -9.88
CA LEU A 68 -5.43 -9.17 -8.60
C LEU A 68 -4.35 -9.61 -7.61
N PHE A 69 -3.72 -8.64 -6.98
CA PHE A 69 -2.79 -8.84 -5.87
C PHE A 69 -3.37 -8.24 -4.62
N PHE A 70 -3.46 -9.05 -3.58
CA PHE A 70 -3.76 -8.64 -2.22
C PHE A 70 -2.50 -8.84 -1.40
N PHE A 71 -1.93 -7.79 -0.83
CA PHE A 71 -0.77 -7.95 0.05
C PHE A 71 -0.81 -6.94 1.19
N TYR A 72 -0.32 -7.36 2.34
CA TYR A 72 -0.18 -6.44 3.45
C TYR A 72 1.06 -5.57 3.28
N GLY A 73 0.94 -4.31 3.68
CA GLY A 73 1.99 -3.31 3.50
C GLY A 73 3.32 -3.71 4.14
N ASP A 74 3.29 -4.47 5.22
CA ASP A 74 4.48 -4.99 5.92
C ASP A 74 5.24 -6.09 5.15
N CYS A 75 4.72 -6.56 4.01
CA CYS A 75 5.43 -7.43 3.08
C CYS A 75 6.32 -6.65 2.08
N ILE A 76 6.11 -5.34 1.91
CA ILE A 76 6.83 -4.52 0.93
C ILE A 76 7.46 -3.28 1.56
N PHE A 77 6.76 -2.61 2.46
CA PHE A 77 7.16 -1.31 2.98
C PHE A 77 7.87 -1.42 4.33
N LYS A 78 8.75 -0.47 4.60
CA LYS A 78 9.28 -0.22 5.93
C LYS A 78 8.20 0.34 6.85
N LYS A 79 8.48 0.37 8.15
CA LYS A 79 7.61 1.03 9.14
C LYS A 79 7.32 2.47 8.74
N ASN A 80 6.12 2.93 9.07
CA ASN A 80 5.62 4.26 8.67
C ASN A 80 6.56 5.40 9.09
N GLU A 81 7.26 5.25 10.24
CA GLU A 81 8.16 6.25 10.80
C GLU A 81 9.26 6.63 9.82
N TYR A 82 9.85 5.66 9.10
CA TYR A 82 10.91 5.93 8.11
C TYR A 82 10.47 6.88 7.00
N TYR A 83 9.27 6.67 6.47
CA TYR A 83 8.74 7.53 5.40
C TYR A 83 8.35 8.90 5.93
N ARG A 84 7.77 8.94 7.13
CA ARG A 84 7.39 10.19 7.80
C ARG A 84 8.61 11.04 8.11
N ASP A 85 9.68 10.46 8.62
CA ASP A 85 10.92 11.18 8.96
C ASP A 85 11.53 11.81 7.71
N ILE A 86 11.56 11.10 6.57
CA ILE A 86 12.01 11.66 5.29
C ILE A 86 11.07 12.81 4.86
N PHE A 87 9.76 12.60 4.92
CA PHE A 87 8.77 13.60 4.54
C PHE A 87 8.93 14.88 5.37
N GLU A 88 8.99 14.75 6.69
CA GLU A 88 9.14 15.89 7.60
C GLU A 88 10.50 16.60 7.44
N SER A 89 11.57 15.85 7.17
CA SER A 89 12.89 16.42 6.89
C SER A 89 12.85 17.33 5.65
N VAL A 90 12.28 16.85 4.54
CA VAL A 90 12.12 17.65 3.31
C VAL A 90 11.21 18.85 3.57
N LYS A 91 10.08 18.63 4.23
CA LYS A 91 9.12 19.68 4.56
C LYS A 91 9.75 20.80 5.43
N ASN A 92 10.56 20.42 6.41
CA ASN A 92 11.26 21.35 7.26
C ASN A 92 12.30 22.17 6.48
N SER A 93 13.03 21.54 5.57
CA SER A 93 13.99 22.26 4.70
C SER A 93 13.32 23.32 3.79
N LEU A 94 12.05 23.15 3.50
CA LEU A 94 11.29 24.11 2.69
C LEU A 94 10.68 25.27 3.49
N LYS A 95 10.76 25.25 4.82
CA LYS A 95 10.23 26.34 5.66
C LYS A 95 10.92 27.68 5.43
N GLU A 96 12.19 27.63 5.04
CA GLU A 96 13.01 28.82 4.80
C GLU A 96 12.76 29.45 3.42
N VAL A 97 11.97 28.78 2.57
CA VAL A 97 11.59 29.32 1.26
C VAL A 97 10.39 30.23 1.41
N GLU A 98 10.60 31.54 1.30
CA GLU A 98 9.68 32.60 1.68
C GLU A 98 8.27 32.47 1.10
N LYS A 99 8.13 31.98 -0.14
CA LYS A 99 6.83 31.89 -0.83
C LYS A 99 6.09 30.56 -0.62
N ILE A 100 6.65 29.60 0.11
CA ILE A 100 6.05 28.30 0.31
C ILE A 100 5.13 28.32 1.53
N GLN A 101 3.82 28.17 1.28
CA GLN A 101 2.84 27.94 2.32
C GLN A 101 2.73 26.45 2.60
N GLN A 102 3.04 26.03 3.84
CA GLN A 102 3.01 24.62 4.21
C GLN A 102 1.56 24.12 4.38
N THR A 103 1.29 22.96 3.85
CA THR A 103 0.00 22.26 3.95
C THR A 103 0.17 20.90 4.65
N GLY A 104 -0.94 20.26 5.11
CA GLY A 104 -0.87 19.03 5.91
C GLY A 104 -0.16 17.87 5.20
N ASN A 105 -0.64 17.49 4.01
CA ASN A 105 -0.25 16.26 3.29
C ASN A 105 0.74 16.50 2.15
N GLU A 106 1.22 17.73 2.00
CA GLU A 106 2.13 18.14 0.95
C GLU A 106 3.31 18.88 1.56
N TYR A 107 4.39 18.99 0.82
CA TYR A 107 5.53 19.80 1.23
C TYR A 107 5.17 21.29 1.31
N GLY A 108 4.28 21.75 0.44
CA GLY A 108 3.78 23.11 0.45
C GLY A 108 3.11 23.51 -0.85
N THR A 109 2.60 24.73 -0.87
CA THR A 109 1.99 25.36 -2.05
C THR A 109 2.56 26.77 -2.20
N ILE A 110 2.85 27.17 -3.42
CA ILE A 110 3.14 28.56 -3.79
C ILE A 110 1.88 29.09 -4.47
N LYS A 111 1.32 30.16 -3.94
CA LYS A 111 0.14 30.83 -4.45
C LYS A 111 0.42 32.30 -4.68
N ASP A 112 -0.33 32.89 -5.59
CA ASP A 112 -0.31 34.33 -5.84
C ASP A 112 1.09 34.91 -6.04
N ALA A 113 1.99 34.12 -6.67
CA ALA A 113 3.34 34.55 -6.96
C ALA A 113 3.40 35.10 -8.39
N ASP A 114 3.84 36.36 -8.53
CA ASP A 114 3.94 37.04 -9.83
C ASP A 114 4.73 36.23 -10.85
N GLU A 115 5.73 35.48 -10.39
CA GLU A 115 6.58 34.62 -11.23
C GLU A 115 5.86 33.42 -11.83
N LEU A 116 4.77 32.99 -11.21
CA LEU A 116 3.92 31.90 -11.72
C LEU A 116 2.84 32.37 -12.67
N GLY A 117 2.62 33.71 -12.72
CA GLY A 117 1.55 34.31 -13.49
C GLY A 117 0.19 34.31 -12.77
N ILE A 118 -0.72 35.07 -13.31
CA ILE A 118 -2.09 35.19 -12.80
C ILE A 118 -2.80 33.84 -12.95
N ASN A 119 -3.49 33.38 -11.94
CA ASN A 119 -4.26 32.12 -11.92
C ASN A 119 -3.42 30.83 -11.95
N THR A 120 -2.16 30.87 -11.53
CA THR A 120 -1.30 29.67 -11.46
C THR A 120 -0.79 29.44 -10.04
N ASP A 121 -1.10 28.26 -9.48
CA ASP A 121 -0.54 27.77 -8.21
C ASP A 121 0.45 26.64 -8.48
N MET A 122 1.51 26.54 -7.71
CA MET A 122 2.42 25.41 -7.71
C MET A 122 2.26 24.59 -6.42
N ARG A 123 2.00 23.29 -6.56
CA ARG A 123 1.92 22.35 -5.44
C ARG A 123 3.15 21.47 -5.38
N LEU A 124 3.80 21.48 -4.22
CA LEU A 124 4.97 20.65 -3.93
C LEU A 124 4.53 19.46 -3.07
N ARG A 125 4.54 18.28 -3.64
CA ARG A 125 4.07 17.08 -2.94
C ARG A 125 4.97 15.87 -3.18
N PRO A 126 5.00 14.91 -2.23
CA PRO A 126 5.72 13.66 -2.46
C PRO A 126 5.06 12.87 -3.57
N LEU A 127 5.87 12.27 -4.43
CA LEU A 127 5.45 11.25 -5.38
C LEU A 127 6.12 9.94 -5.00
N ASN A 128 5.43 9.14 -4.20
CA ASN A 128 5.93 7.83 -3.81
C ASN A 128 5.51 6.78 -4.82
N SER A 129 6.39 5.83 -5.09
CA SER A 129 6.09 4.68 -5.95
C SER A 129 6.79 3.43 -5.41
N PHE A 130 6.24 2.28 -5.77
CA PHE A 130 6.86 0.99 -5.51
C PHE A 130 6.71 0.08 -6.73
N ASP A 131 7.56 -0.93 -6.83
CA ASP A 131 7.51 -1.86 -7.95
C ASP A 131 6.23 -2.68 -7.95
N HIS A 132 5.76 -3.04 -9.15
CA HIS A 132 4.60 -3.90 -9.31
C HIS A 132 4.78 -5.23 -8.54
N PRO A 133 3.76 -5.76 -7.85
CA PRO A 133 3.86 -7.01 -7.06
C PRO A 133 4.45 -8.19 -7.83
N LEU A 134 4.21 -8.30 -9.13
CA LEU A 134 4.85 -9.31 -9.99
C LEU A 134 6.38 -9.21 -10.02
N LYS A 135 6.95 -8.02 -9.84
CA LYS A 135 8.40 -7.83 -9.75
C LYS A 135 8.89 -8.08 -8.33
N VAL A 136 8.20 -7.49 -7.34
CA VAL A 136 8.57 -7.62 -5.92
C VAL A 136 8.57 -9.07 -5.47
N PHE A 137 7.56 -9.83 -5.86
CA PHE A 137 7.37 -11.23 -5.45
C PHE A 137 7.75 -12.24 -6.54
N SER A 138 8.54 -11.83 -7.54
CA SER A 138 8.91 -12.67 -8.70
C SER A 138 9.57 -14.01 -8.36
N GLU A 139 10.28 -14.08 -7.22
CA GLU A 139 10.90 -15.33 -6.74
C GLU A 139 9.88 -16.35 -6.21
N ILE A 140 8.73 -15.90 -5.73
CA ILE A 140 7.74 -16.75 -5.03
C ILE A 140 6.39 -16.81 -5.74
N VAL A 141 6.09 -15.86 -6.64
CA VAL A 141 4.85 -15.77 -7.41
C VAL A 141 5.17 -15.78 -8.89
N GLN A 142 4.68 -16.80 -9.59
CA GLN A 142 4.81 -16.90 -11.04
C GLN A 142 3.42 -17.07 -11.66
N PRO A 143 2.88 -16.02 -12.32
CA PRO A 143 1.63 -16.14 -13.04
C PRO A 143 1.81 -17.06 -14.25
N ASP A 144 0.81 -17.88 -14.50
CA ASP A 144 0.75 -18.63 -15.75
C ASP A 144 0.53 -17.64 -16.92
N LYS A 145 1.41 -17.71 -17.91
CA LYS A 145 1.35 -16.82 -19.10
C LYS A 145 0.13 -17.06 -19.95
N ASN A 146 -0.46 -18.24 -19.85
CA ASN A 146 -1.63 -18.66 -20.64
C ASN A 146 -2.95 -18.43 -19.86
N ALA A 147 -2.87 -18.00 -18.61
CA ALA A 147 -4.05 -17.76 -17.79
C ALA A 147 -4.81 -16.50 -18.23
N GLY A 148 -6.11 -16.60 -18.31
CA GLY A 148 -6.98 -15.45 -18.51
C GLY A 148 -6.99 -14.52 -17.29
N PHE A 149 -6.89 -15.09 -16.08
CA PHE A 149 -6.89 -14.35 -14.82
C PHE A 149 -6.02 -15.04 -13.76
N SER A 150 -5.36 -14.25 -12.91
CA SER A 150 -4.60 -14.74 -11.75
C SER A 150 -4.88 -13.90 -10.52
N LEU A 151 -5.03 -14.58 -9.38
CA LEU A 151 -5.19 -13.93 -8.07
C LEU A 151 -4.07 -14.39 -7.14
N PHE A 152 -3.50 -13.46 -6.40
CA PHE A 152 -2.47 -13.72 -5.39
C PHE A 152 -2.78 -12.96 -4.12
N THR A 153 -2.72 -13.64 -2.99
CA THR A 153 -2.79 -13.04 -1.67
C THR A 153 -1.49 -13.35 -0.92
N ILE A 154 -0.83 -12.32 -0.39
CA ILE A 154 0.47 -12.44 0.28
C ILE A 154 0.39 -11.73 1.62
N MET A 155 0.69 -12.44 2.70
CA MET A 155 0.70 -11.92 4.04
C MET A 155 1.78 -12.58 4.89
N ARG A 156 2.28 -11.90 5.91
CA ARG A 156 3.18 -12.55 6.90
C ARG A 156 2.47 -13.73 7.57
N SER A 157 3.20 -14.80 7.84
CA SER A 157 2.63 -15.96 8.56
C SER A 157 2.11 -15.57 9.94
N SER A 158 2.68 -14.55 10.59
CA SER A 158 2.17 -14.00 11.84
C SER A 158 0.79 -13.36 11.68
N LYS A 159 0.56 -12.63 10.57
CA LYS A 159 -0.76 -12.04 10.26
C LYS A 159 -1.80 -13.14 10.01
N PHE A 160 -1.47 -14.15 9.21
CA PHE A 160 -2.37 -15.28 8.98
C PHE A 160 -2.76 -15.98 10.28
N LYS A 161 -1.79 -16.23 11.15
CA LYS A 161 -2.02 -16.86 12.47
C LYS A 161 -2.85 -15.98 13.42
N SER A 162 -2.92 -14.66 13.19
CA SER A 162 -3.75 -13.76 14.00
C SER A 162 -5.24 -13.81 13.63
N PHE A 163 -5.60 -14.39 12.49
CA PHE A 163 -7.01 -14.55 12.12
C PHE A 163 -7.71 -15.59 13.01
N PRO A 164 -9.03 -15.48 13.19
CA PRO A 164 -9.81 -16.51 13.88
C PRO A 164 -9.55 -17.90 13.25
N THR A 165 -9.48 -18.94 14.09
CA THR A 165 -9.20 -20.31 13.63
C THR A 165 -10.11 -20.77 12.49
N GLU A 166 -11.39 -20.41 12.55
CA GLU A 166 -12.36 -20.73 11.51
C GLU A 166 -12.04 -20.04 10.18
N SER A 167 -11.60 -18.77 10.22
CA SER A 167 -11.16 -18.05 9.03
C SER A 167 -9.90 -18.67 8.41
N GLN A 168 -8.94 -19.12 9.24
CA GLN A 168 -7.76 -19.84 8.76
C GLN A 168 -8.15 -21.15 8.07
N LYS A 169 -9.05 -21.94 8.69
CA LYS A 169 -9.56 -23.18 8.08
C LYS A 169 -10.30 -22.92 6.76
N LEU A 170 -11.15 -21.90 6.71
CA LEU A 170 -11.85 -21.51 5.48
C LEU A 170 -10.86 -21.15 4.36
N ALA A 171 -9.82 -20.39 4.66
CA ALA A 171 -8.80 -20.03 3.69
C ALA A 171 -8.05 -21.26 3.19
N LEU A 172 -7.64 -22.18 4.06
CA LEU A 172 -6.93 -23.40 3.70
C LEU A 172 -7.80 -24.38 2.89
N ASN A 173 -9.10 -24.38 3.11
CA ASN A 173 -10.07 -25.25 2.42
C ASN A 173 -10.78 -24.56 1.23
N SER A 174 -10.37 -23.35 0.86
CA SER A 174 -11.03 -22.55 -0.18
C SER A 174 -10.84 -23.05 -1.62
N GLY A 175 -9.99 -24.07 -1.83
CA GLY A 175 -9.57 -24.52 -3.16
C GLY A 175 -8.46 -23.66 -3.79
N LEU A 176 -8.01 -22.61 -3.11
CA LEU A 176 -6.84 -21.85 -3.54
C LEU A 176 -5.57 -22.67 -3.34
N LYS A 177 -4.59 -22.52 -4.23
CA LYS A 177 -3.25 -23.06 -3.99
C LYS A 177 -2.60 -22.30 -2.85
N HIS A 178 -2.16 -22.99 -1.82
CA HIS A 178 -1.50 -22.43 -0.65
C HIS A 178 -0.02 -22.81 -0.62
N LYS A 179 0.85 -21.85 -0.27
CA LYS A 179 2.29 -22.04 -0.06
C LYS A 179 2.74 -21.24 1.14
N ASN A 180 3.73 -21.76 1.87
CA ASN A 180 4.51 -21.01 2.84
C ASN A 180 5.90 -20.76 2.25
N GLU A 181 6.31 -19.52 2.17
CA GLU A 181 7.56 -19.07 1.53
C GLU A 181 8.26 -18.03 2.40
N HIS A 182 9.42 -17.58 1.95
CA HIS A 182 10.18 -16.56 2.65
C HIS A 182 10.51 -15.40 1.71
N ILE A 183 10.29 -14.17 2.18
CA ILE A 183 10.70 -12.94 1.50
C ILE A 183 11.72 -12.18 2.34
N ARG A 184 12.44 -11.24 1.72
CA ARG A 184 13.31 -10.32 2.49
C ARG A 184 12.45 -9.45 3.39
N ASP A 185 12.89 -9.24 4.63
CA ASP A 185 12.20 -8.35 5.56
C ASP A 185 12.38 -6.90 5.09
N PRO A 186 11.30 -6.16 4.80
CA PRO A 186 11.40 -4.76 4.40
C PRO A 186 12.09 -3.87 5.44
N ASP A 187 11.95 -4.19 6.72
CA ASP A 187 12.59 -3.44 7.81
C ASP A 187 14.07 -3.83 7.99
N ASN A 188 14.48 -5.02 7.57
CA ASN A 188 15.85 -5.51 7.68
C ASN A 188 16.22 -6.42 6.52
N ALA A 189 16.82 -5.86 5.48
CA ALA A 189 17.19 -6.58 4.25
C ALA A 189 18.11 -7.79 4.44
N GLY A 190 18.79 -7.90 5.59
CA GLY A 190 19.61 -9.06 5.96
C GLY A 190 18.82 -10.23 6.54
N LYS A 191 17.53 -10.03 6.80
CA LYS A 191 16.64 -11.06 7.35
C LYS A 191 15.58 -11.49 6.34
N LYS A 192 15.06 -12.70 6.55
CA LYS A 192 13.89 -13.21 5.84
C LYS A 192 12.72 -13.36 6.81
N ILE A 193 11.51 -13.15 6.30
CA ILE A 193 10.24 -13.35 7.01
C ILE A 193 9.42 -14.40 6.29
N ALA A 194 8.73 -15.25 7.04
CA ALA A 194 7.81 -16.23 6.50
C ALA A 194 6.50 -15.55 6.07
N VAL A 195 6.01 -15.92 4.90
CA VAL A 195 4.75 -15.44 4.33
C VAL A 195 3.87 -16.61 3.88
N GLU A 196 2.57 -16.43 4.01
CA GLU A 196 1.55 -17.30 3.43
C GLU A 196 1.10 -16.71 2.10
N ILE A 197 1.04 -17.55 1.09
CA ILE A 197 0.61 -17.20 -0.27
C ILE A 197 -0.59 -18.05 -0.64
N PHE A 198 -1.69 -17.40 -0.97
CA PHE A 198 -2.84 -18.05 -1.58
C PHE A 198 -2.94 -17.60 -3.03
N SER A 199 -3.16 -18.52 -3.95
CA SER A 199 -3.24 -18.19 -5.38
C SER A 199 -4.33 -18.97 -6.10
N PHE A 200 -4.88 -18.33 -7.11
CA PHE A 200 -5.82 -18.90 -8.06
C PHE A 200 -5.43 -18.49 -9.47
N THR A 201 -5.63 -19.38 -10.41
CA THR A 201 -5.40 -19.13 -11.84
C THR A 201 -6.55 -19.75 -12.62
N SER A 202 -7.22 -18.95 -13.45
CA SER A 202 -8.20 -19.48 -14.41
C SER A 202 -7.53 -19.73 -15.75
N SER A 203 -7.85 -20.82 -16.36
CA SER A 203 -7.60 -21.04 -17.79
C SER A 203 -8.50 -20.15 -18.64
#